data_f4625c8a23ef17871b26af8f118119c0
#
_entry.id   f4625c8a23ef17871b26af8f118119c0
#
_cell.length_a   1.000
_cell.length_b   1.000
_cell.length_c   1.000
_cell.angle_alpha   90.00
_cell.angle_beta   90.00
_cell.angle_gamma   90.00
#
_symmetry.space_group_name_H-M   'P 1'
#
loop_
_entity.id
_entity.type
_entity.pdbx_description
1 polymer ?
#
loop_
_entity_poly.entity_id
_entity_poly.type
_entity_poly.pdbx_seq_one_letter_code
_entity_poly.pdbx_strand_id
1 'polypeptide(L)'
;MNEVNREKIVSELKSIPGLKGIVGYGGGDNITESAILLYHVAGGLSNQELEQVVCRMDDTGVSIHYKLREIDPVVHAISDCLDGKISIKHKSGHPFGVVNSSYAAEIHYGRILWEAPDHPLKSMKEMLAMQGTYPEKLRQATIAYFMKEATLSLENGHGAAMQGGIHYASGSFFQAACSWVQVIHALNRQFLLNEKGGVKRANQLPISPKQFRVRVNQVYRYFAANNPTLAYCEIDMLESEMRTLVGSCTEDVEG
;
A
#
# COMPACT_ATOMS: atom_id res chain seq x y z
N MET A 1 6.91 20.33 1.32
CA MET A 1 7.94 20.95 0.43
C MET A 1 7.34 22.22 -0.13
N ASN A 2 8.05 23.37 -0.06
CA ASN A 2 7.55 24.61 -0.65
C ASN A 2 7.70 24.56 -2.19
N GLU A 3 7.02 25.45 -2.90
CA GLU A 3 6.97 25.45 -4.38
C GLU A 3 8.34 25.69 -5.02
N VAL A 4 9.13 26.58 -4.43
CA VAL A 4 10.50 26.92 -4.89
C VAL A 4 11.43 25.69 -4.82
N ASN A 5 11.38 24.94 -3.73
CA ASN A 5 12.17 23.71 -3.58
C ASN A 5 11.74 22.62 -4.58
N ARG A 6 10.45 22.53 -4.90
CA ARG A 6 9.92 21.58 -5.88
C ARG A 6 10.43 21.88 -7.29
N GLU A 7 10.36 23.14 -7.73
CA GLU A 7 10.85 23.54 -9.05
C GLU A 7 12.36 23.27 -9.19
N LYS A 8 13.12 23.56 -8.15
CA LYS A 8 14.55 23.27 -8.10
C LYS A 8 14.82 21.76 -8.22
N ILE A 9 14.11 20.93 -7.43
CA ILE A 9 14.22 19.47 -7.48
C ILE A 9 13.93 18.95 -8.90
N VAL A 10 12.83 19.38 -9.49
CA VAL A 10 12.45 18.97 -10.85
C VAL A 10 13.49 19.42 -11.87
N SER A 11 14.00 20.66 -11.77
CA SER A 11 14.98 21.18 -12.73
C SER A 11 16.29 20.40 -12.72
N GLU A 12 16.76 19.96 -11.56
CA GLU A 12 17.98 19.18 -11.39
C GLU A 12 17.80 17.72 -11.85
N LEU A 13 16.70 17.09 -11.41
CA LEU A 13 16.47 15.67 -11.68
C LEU A 13 16.09 15.37 -13.13
N LYS A 14 15.34 16.23 -13.82
CA LYS A 14 14.88 15.99 -15.20
C LYS A 14 16.01 15.85 -16.23
N SER A 15 17.21 16.33 -15.90
CA SER A 15 18.40 16.23 -16.76
C SER A 15 19.09 14.87 -16.68
N ILE A 16 18.73 14.02 -15.71
CA ILE A 16 19.37 12.71 -15.51
C ILE A 16 18.97 11.76 -16.66
N PRO A 17 19.94 11.21 -17.41
CA PRO A 17 19.66 10.27 -18.48
C PRO A 17 18.85 9.07 -18.00
N GLY A 18 17.88 8.64 -18.81
CA GLY A 18 17.00 7.51 -18.51
C GLY A 18 15.87 7.79 -17.53
N LEU A 19 15.84 8.96 -16.88
CA LEU A 19 14.69 9.36 -16.09
C LEU A 19 13.53 9.71 -17.03
N LYS A 20 12.35 9.20 -16.73
CA LYS A 20 11.13 9.35 -17.53
C LYS A 20 10.01 10.06 -16.78
N GLY A 21 10.08 10.14 -15.46
CA GLY A 21 9.07 10.84 -14.69
C GLY A 21 9.41 11.04 -13.24
N ILE A 22 8.83 12.08 -12.68
CA ILE A 22 8.95 12.47 -11.27
C ILE A 22 7.54 12.61 -10.71
N VAL A 23 7.24 11.84 -9.66
CA VAL A 23 5.95 11.89 -8.95
C VAL A 23 6.20 12.29 -7.51
N GLY A 24 5.54 13.36 -7.08
CA GLY A 24 5.44 13.70 -5.67
C GLY A 24 4.35 12.88 -5.00
N TYR A 25 4.68 12.28 -3.87
CA TYR A 25 3.70 11.52 -3.14
C TYR A 25 3.86 11.75 -1.63
N GLY A 26 2.73 11.92 -0.95
CA GLY A 26 2.68 12.10 0.50
C GLY A 26 1.41 11.47 1.05
N GLY A 27 1.52 10.79 2.18
CA GLY A 27 0.40 10.10 2.82
C GLY A 27 -0.28 10.95 3.87
N GLY A 28 -1.58 11.20 3.70
CA GLY A 28 -2.47 11.77 4.73
C GLY A 28 -2.65 13.29 4.67
N ASP A 29 -3.59 13.78 5.47
CA ASP A 29 -4.14 15.13 5.48
C ASP A 29 -3.16 16.31 5.69
N ASN A 30 -1.89 16.01 5.95
CA ASN A 30 -0.79 16.98 5.98
C ASN A 30 0.28 16.55 4.97
N ILE A 31 0.06 16.93 3.71
CA ILE A 31 0.99 16.73 2.60
C ILE A 31 2.17 17.69 2.74
N THR A 32 3.10 17.37 3.59
CA THR A 32 4.49 17.67 3.27
C THR A 32 4.91 16.58 2.29
N GLU A 33 5.00 16.92 1.00
CA GLU A 33 5.57 16.05 -0.03
C GLU A 33 7.00 15.69 0.39
N SER A 34 7.14 14.65 1.21
CA SER A 34 8.42 14.25 1.79
C SER A 34 9.08 13.11 1.02
N ALA A 35 8.38 12.56 0.04
CA ALA A 35 8.90 11.47 -0.78
C ALA A 35 8.60 11.69 -2.26
N ILE A 36 9.60 11.36 -3.08
CA ILE A 36 9.53 11.46 -4.55
C ILE A 36 9.70 10.06 -5.12
N LEU A 37 8.90 9.74 -6.14
CA LEU A 37 9.09 8.53 -6.95
C LEU A 37 9.75 8.95 -8.27
N LEU A 38 10.87 8.32 -8.59
CA LEU A 38 11.61 8.53 -9.81
C LEU A 38 11.38 7.34 -10.75
N TYR A 39 10.71 7.59 -11.86
CA TYR A 39 10.37 6.58 -12.86
C TYR A 39 11.42 6.58 -13.97
N HIS A 40 11.96 5.40 -14.29
CA HIS A 40 13.04 5.25 -15.26
C HIS A 40 12.86 3.99 -16.13
N VAL A 41 13.57 3.95 -17.24
CA VAL A 41 13.69 2.76 -18.09
C VAL A 41 14.71 1.79 -17.47
N ALA A 42 14.48 0.49 -17.57
CA ALA A 42 15.41 -0.52 -17.09
C ALA A 42 16.81 -0.33 -17.71
N GLY A 43 17.84 -0.30 -16.85
CA GLY A 43 19.23 -0.08 -17.25
C GLY A 43 19.54 1.31 -17.82
N GLY A 44 18.57 2.23 -17.89
CA GLY A 44 18.74 3.56 -18.46
C GLY A 44 19.18 4.63 -17.45
N LEU A 45 18.96 4.43 -16.16
CA LEU A 45 19.28 5.40 -15.12
C LEU A 45 20.73 5.24 -14.64
N SER A 46 21.50 6.32 -14.66
CA SER A 46 22.81 6.37 -14.05
C SER A 46 22.69 6.63 -12.54
N ASN A 47 22.94 5.60 -11.73
CA ASN A 47 22.96 5.76 -10.27
C ASN A 47 24.01 6.77 -9.81
N GLN A 48 25.17 6.82 -10.48
CA GLN A 48 26.24 7.76 -10.16
C GLN A 48 25.80 9.22 -10.37
N GLU A 49 25.14 9.52 -11.49
CA GLU A 49 24.62 10.86 -11.76
C GLU A 49 23.50 11.24 -10.80
N LEU A 50 22.60 10.29 -10.48
CA LEU A 50 21.55 10.51 -9.50
C LEU A 50 22.14 10.85 -8.12
N GLU A 51 23.11 10.09 -7.64
CA GLU A 51 23.80 10.35 -6.38
C GLU A 51 24.47 11.71 -6.36
N GLN A 52 25.15 12.10 -7.46
CA GLN A 52 25.76 13.42 -7.59
C GLN A 52 24.73 14.56 -7.52
N VAL A 53 23.58 14.40 -8.17
CA VAL A 53 22.49 15.38 -8.11
C VAL A 53 21.95 15.49 -6.69
N VAL A 54 21.67 14.36 -6.03
CA VAL A 54 21.13 14.33 -4.66
C VAL A 54 22.12 14.96 -3.67
N CYS A 55 23.42 14.63 -3.74
CA CYS A 55 24.45 15.25 -2.90
C CYS A 55 24.51 16.77 -3.08
N ARG A 56 24.52 17.27 -4.35
CA ARG A 56 24.50 18.72 -4.59
C ARG A 56 23.27 19.41 -4.00
N MET A 57 22.12 18.73 -3.98
CA MET A 57 20.89 19.26 -3.41
C MET A 57 20.96 19.32 -1.89
N ASP A 58 21.47 18.28 -1.24
CA ASP A 58 21.70 18.26 0.21
C ASP A 58 22.67 19.38 0.65
N ASP A 59 23.74 19.64 -0.10
CA ASP A 59 24.68 20.75 0.13
C ASP A 59 23.98 22.13 0.07
N THR A 60 22.85 22.23 -0.63
CA THR A 60 22.03 23.44 -0.69
C THR A 60 20.89 23.46 0.31
N GLY A 61 20.84 22.50 1.26
CA GLY A 61 19.83 22.37 2.30
C GLY A 61 18.48 21.78 1.83
N VAL A 62 18.46 21.16 0.64
CA VAL A 62 17.26 20.50 0.10
C VAL A 62 17.43 18.98 0.16
N SER A 63 17.07 18.39 1.29
CA SER A 63 17.09 16.92 1.42
C SER A 63 15.94 16.25 0.69
N ILE A 64 16.25 15.18 -0.06
CA ILE A 64 15.27 14.45 -0.87
C ILE A 64 15.22 13.00 -0.42
N HIS A 65 14.02 12.54 -0.04
CA HIS A 65 13.74 11.13 0.09
C HIS A 65 13.11 10.61 -1.20
N TYR A 66 13.79 9.71 -1.91
CA TYR A 66 13.29 9.17 -3.17
C TYR A 66 13.22 7.65 -3.19
N LYS A 67 12.40 7.13 -4.09
CA LYS A 67 12.35 5.70 -4.45
C LYS A 67 12.41 5.58 -5.97
N LEU A 68 13.17 4.60 -6.45
CA LEU A 68 13.23 4.28 -7.86
C LEU A 68 12.10 3.35 -8.27
N ARG A 69 11.57 3.55 -9.48
CA ARG A 69 10.54 2.73 -10.12
C ARG A 69 10.89 2.51 -11.58
N GLU A 70 11.10 1.26 -11.95
CA GLU A 70 11.16 0.91 -13.37
C GLU A 70 9.75 0.95 -13.97
N ILE A 71 9.63 1.56 -15.16
CA ILE A 71 8.33 1.79 -15.82
C ILE A 71 7.64 0.46 -16.16
N ASP A 72 8.32 -0.45 -16.83
CA ASP A 72 7.72 -1.71 -17.32
C ASP A 72 7.14 -2.57 -16.17
N PRO A 73 7.85 -2.82 -15.06
CA PRO A 73 7.27 -3.49 -13.91
C PRO A 73 6.04 -2.79 -13.31
N VAL A 74 6.00 -1.45 -13.32
CA VAL A 74 4.84 -0.70 -12.82
C VAL A 74 3.66 -0.82 -13.79
N VAL A 75 3.88 -0.67 -15.09
CA VAL A 75 2.84 -0.89 -16.12
C VAL A 75 2.26 -2.29 -16.03
N HIS A 76 3.13 -3.30 -15.87
CA HIS A 76 2.70 -4.69 -15.71
C HIS A 76 1.86 -4.88 -14.44
N ALA A 77 2.29 -4.30 -13.32
CA ALA A 77 1.54 -4.37 -12.06
C ALA A 77 0.16 -3.69 -12.17
N ILE A 78 0.06 -2.57 -12.89
CA ILE A 78 -1.22 -1.90 -13.17
C ILE A 78 -2.10 -2.82 -14.04
N SER A 79 -1.57 -3.40 -15.10
CA SER A 79 -2.31 -4.33 -15.96
C SER A 79 -2.83 -5.53 -15.17
N ASP A 80 -1.99 -6.13 -14.32
CA ASP A 80 -2.40 -7.23 -13.44
C ASP A 80 -3.55 -6.80 -12.50
N CYS A 81 -3.49 -5.60 -11.95
CA CYS A 81 -4.58 -5.06 -11.13
C CYS A 81 -5.89 -4.92 -11.93
N LEU A 82 -5.84 -4.41 -13.16
CA LEU A 82 -7.00 -4.29 -14.03
C LEU A 82 -7.61 -5.64 -14.41
N ASP A 83 -6.80 -6.67 -14.46
CA ASP A 83 -7.20 -8.07 -14.70
C ASP A 83 -7.65 -8.80 -13.42
N GLY A 84 -7.55 -8.17 -12.25
CA GLY A 84 -7.87 -8.81 -10.96
C GLY A 84 -6.82 -9.81 -10.49
N LYS A 85 -5.57 -9.65 -10.89
CA LYS A 85 -4.46 -10.51 -10.43
C LYS A 85 -3.76 -9.85 -9.25
N ILE A 86 -3.75 -10.54 -8.10
CA ILE A 86 -3.05 -10.09 -6.88
C ILE A 86 -1.74 -10.84 -6.74
N SER A 87 -0.68 -10.10 -6.46
CA SER A 87 0.62 -10.67 -6.12
C SER A 87 1.29 -9.89 -4.98
N ILE A 88 2.00 -10.63 -4.12
CA ILE A 88 2.81 -10.06 -3.04
C ILE A 88 4.25 -10.46 -3.31
N LYS A 89 5.15 -9.48 -3.36
CA LYS A 89 6.59 -9.70 -3.50
C LYS A 89 7.28 -9.47 -2.15
N HIS A 90 8.06 -10.45 -1.73
CA HIS A 90 8.94 -10.26 -0.57
C HIS A 90 9.94 -9.15 -0.86
N LYS A 91 10.08 -8.24 0.10
CA LYS A 91 11.09 -7.18 0.05
C LYS A 91 11.77 -7.09 1.43
N SER A 92 13.09 -7.13 1.43
CA SER A 92 13.88 -7.01 2.66
C SER A 92 13.47 -5.76 3.46
N GLY A 93 13.25 -5.93 4.76
CA GLY A 93 12.79 -4.87 5.65
C GLY A 93 11.30 -4.49 5.53
N HIS A 94 10.51 -5.21 4.71
CA HIS A 94 9.08 -5.01 4.58
C HIS A 94 8.32 -6.20 5.19
N PRO A 95 7.73 -6.08 6.39
CA PRO A 95 7.22 -7.24 7.12
C PRO A 95 6.02 -7.93 6.47
N PHE A 96 5.21 -7.22 5.68
CA PHE A 96 4.07 -7.78 4.96
C PHE A 96 4.40 -8.18 3.51
N GLY A 97 5.43 -7.58 2.93
CA GLY A 97 5.71 -7.65 1.50
C GLY A 97 5.14 -6.45 0.75
N VAL A 98 5.33 -6.40 -0.56
CA VAL A 98 4.82 -5.33 -1.44
C VAL A 98 3.74 -5.93 -2.33
N VAL A 99 2.51 -5.47 -2.16
CA VAL A 99 1.36 -5.85 -2.99
C VAL A 99 1.45 -5.09 -4.31
N ASN A 100 1.19 -5.76 -5.45
CA ASN A 100 1.24 -5.11 -6.77
C ASN A 100 0.30 -3.91 -6.88
N SER A 101 -0.86 -3.92 -6.22
CA SER A 101 -1.80 -2.79 -6.18
C SER A 101 -1.22 -1.51 -5.56
N SER A 102 -0.13 -1.60 -4.79
CA SER A 102 0.55 -0.40 -4.27
C SER A 102 1.17 0.45 -5.38
N TYR A 103 1.60 -0.14 -6.50
CA TYR A 103 2.07 0.62 -7.66
C TYR A 103 0.92 1.39 -8.34
N ALA A 104 -0.26 0.76 -8.46
CA ALA A 104 -1.46 1.44 -8.93
C ALA A 104 -1.85 2.60 -8.00
N ALA A 105 -1.77 2.39 -6.68
CA ALA A 105 -2.00 3.43 -5.68
C ALA A 105 -1.01 4.61 -5.81
N GLU A 106 0.29 4.32 -6.02
CA GLU A 106 1.32 5.35 -6.22
C GLU A 106 1.01 6.24 -7.43
N ILE A 107 0.56 5.65 -8.55
CA ILE A 107 0.15 6.38 -9.75
C ILE A 107 -1.17 7.12 -9.52
N HIS A 108 -2.16 6.48 -8.91
CA HIS A 108 -3.48 7.08 -8.69
C HIS A 108 -3.40 8.35 -7.81
N TYR A 109 -2.75 8.25 -6.64
CA TYR A 109 -2.66 9.35 -5.69
C TYR A 109 -1.49 10.31 -5.97
N GLY A 110 -0.49 9.85 -6.69
CA GLY A 110 0.71 10.63 -6.97
C GLY A 110 0.43 11.84 -7.85
N ARG A 111 1.09 12.97 -7.53
CA ARG A 111 1.08 14.16 -8.37
C ARG A 111 2.25 14.10 -9.33
N ILE A 112 2.01 14.10 -10.63
CA ILE A 112 3.06 14.20 -11.63
C ILE A 112 3.69 15.60 -11.52
N LEU A 113 4.98 15.64 -11.18
CA LEU A 113 5.75 16.86 -11.09
C LEU A 113 6.46 17.16 -12.42
N TRP A 114 6.88 16.12 -13.11
CA TRP A 114 7.46 16.15 -14.44
C TRP A 114 7.37 14.77 -15.09
N GLU A 115 7.27 14.75 -16.39
CA GLU A 115 7.43 13.54 -17.21
C GLU A 115 8.06 13.84 -18.56
N ALA A 116 8.67 12.83 -19.17
CA ALA A 116 9.26 12.91 -20.50
C ALA A 116 8.16 13.10 -21.58
N PRO A 117 8.52 13.56 -22.80
CA PRO A 117 7.56 13.88 -23.87
C PRO A 117 6.70 12.70 -24.36
N ASP A 118 7.12 11.45 -24.08
CA ASP A 118 6.36 10.22 -24.36
C ASP A 118 5.25 9.95 -23.34
N HIS A 119 5.08 10.81 -22.32
CA HIS A 119 4.01 10.82 -21.34
C HIS A 119 3.68 9.48 -20.65
N PRO A 120 4.66 8.73 -20.14
CA PRO A 120 4.42 7.41 -19.57
C PRO A 120 3.55 7.44 -18.32
N LEU A 121 3.69 8.45 -17.47
CA LEU A 121 2.93 8.55 -16.20
C LEU A 121 1.48 8.92 -16.46
N LYS A 122 1.24 9.82 -17.42
CA LYS A 122 -0.10 10.18 -17.85
C LYS A 122 -0.83 8.97 -18.44
N SER A 123 -0.15 8.21 -19.30
CA SER A 123 -0.70 6.97 -19.87
C SER A 123 -1.10 5.96 -18.79
N MET A 124 -0.27 5.76 -17.75
CA MET A 124 -0.62 4.90 -16.61
C MET A 124 -1.83 5.42 -15.82
N LYS A 125 -1.95 6.74 -15.61
CA LYS A 125 -3.14 7.34 -14.98
C LYS A 125 -4.40 7.13 -15.81
N GLU A 126 -4.30 7.28 -17.12
CA GLU A 126 -5.41 7.06 -18.06
C GLU A 126 -5.87 5.60 -18.05
N MET A 127 -4.92 4.63 -18.05
CA MET A 127 -5.25 3.21 -17.91
C MET A 127 -6.09 2.92 -16.65
N LEU A 128 -5.71 3.49 -15.51
CA LEU A 128 -6.47 3.34 -14.27
C LEU A 128 -7.84 4.03 -14.34
N ALA A 129 -7.91 5.23 -14.91
CA ALA A 129 -9.13 6.02 -14.98
C ALA A 129 -10.20 5.39 -15.90
N MET A 130 -9.81 4.64 -16.91
CA MET A 130 -10.74 3.93 -17.82
C MET A 130 -11.62 2.90 -17.11
N GLN A 131 -11.23 2.40 -15.95
CA GLN A 131 -11.97 1.43 -15.13
C GLN A 131 -12.73 2.08 -13.95
N GLY A 132 -12.91 3.41 -13.99
CA GLY A 132 -13.53 4.18 -12.92
C GLY A 132 -12.55 4.51 -11.79
N THR A 133 -13.09 4.85 -10.62
CA THR A 133 -12.27 5.26 -9.46
C THR A 133 -11.48 4.11 -8.84
N TYR A 134 -12.00 2.88 -8.94
CA TYR A 134 -11.37 1.65 -8.46
C TYR A 134 -11.85 0.46 -9.28
N PRO A 135 -10.96 -0.32 -9.92
CA PRO A 135 -11.35 -1.42 -10.80
C PRO A 135 -12.12 -2.52 -10.06
N GLU A 136 -13.28 -2.93 -10.60
CA GLU A 136 -14.15 -3.92 -9.94
C GLU A 136 -13.49 -5.31 -9.86
N LYS A 137 -12.79 -5.73 -10.91
CA LYS A 137 -12.02 -6.99 -10.87
C LYS A 137 -10.97 -6.99 -9.78
N LEU A 138 -10.26 -5.86 -9.58
CA LEU A 138 -9.30 -5.69 -8.50
C LEU A 138 -9.98 -5.79 -7.14
N ARG A 139 -11.16 -5.15 -6.99
CA ARG A 139 -11.94 -5.19 -5.75
C ARG A 139 -12.26 -6.62 -5.34
N GLN A 140 -12.88 -7.38 -6.24
CA GLN A 140 -13.29 -8.77 -6.01
C GLN A 140 -12.07 -9.66 -5.68
N ALA A 141 -11.01 -9.56 -6.48
CA ALA A 141 -9.79 -10.33 -6.28
C ALA A 141 -9.10 -9.99 -4.95
N THR A 142 -9.03 -8.70 -4.59
CA THR A 142 -8.44 -8.24 -3.32
C THR A 142 -9.21 -8.80 -2.13
N ILE A 143 -10.55 -8.72 -2.16
CA ILE A 143 -11.39 -9.26 -1.09
C ILE A 143 -11.19 -10.77 -0.96
N ALA A 144 -11.30 -11.51 -2.06
CA ALA A 144 -11.18 -12.97 -2.04
C ALA A 144 -9.79 -13.43 -1.56
N TYR A 145 -8.72 -12.82 -2.11
CA TYR A 145 -7.35 -13.16 -1.76
C TYR A 145 -7.05 -12.87 -0.30
N PHE A 146 -7.29 -11.65 0.17
CA PHE A 146 -6.87 -11.24 1.51
C PHE A 146 -7.79 -11.74 2.63
N MET A 147 -9.06 -12.05 2.37
CA MET A 147 -9.88 -12.78 3.34
C MET A 147 -9.32 -14.20 3.59
N LYS A 148 -8.90 -14.89 2.54
CA LYS A 148 -8.28 -16.21 2.65
C LYS A 148 -6.94 -16.13 3.39
N GLU A 149 -6.08 -15.18 3.05
CA GLU A 149 -4.78 -14.97 3.71
C GLU A 149 -4.94 -14.66 5.21
N ALA A 150 -5.93 -13.84 5.57
CA ALA A 150 -6.24 -13.55 6.96
C ALA A 150 -6.63 -14.82 7.73
N THR A 151 -7.57 -15.60 7.21
CA THR A 151 -8.00 -16.87 7.86
C THR A 151 -6.83 -17.84 8.03
N LEU A 152 -6.02 -18.08 6.98
CA LEU A 152 -4.87 -18.98 7.06
C LEU A 152 -3.82 -18.50 8.08
N SER A 153 -3.58 -17.20 8.14
CA SER A 153 -2.66 -16.61 9.11
C SER A 153 -3.16 -16.80 10.56
N LEU A 154 -4.46 -16.61 10.79
CA LEU A 154 -5.06 -16.80 12.12
C LEU A 154 -5.05 -18.26 12.55
N GLU A 155 -5.37 -19.19 11.67
CA GLU A 155 -5.30 -20.63 11.94
C GLU A 155 -3.88 -21.06 12.34
N ASN A 156 -2.86 -20.63 11.59
CA ASN A 156 -1.45 -20.89 11.89
C ASN A 156 -1.03 -20.30 13.24
N GLY A 157 -1.49 -19.10 13.57
CA GLY A 157 -1.17 -18.42 14.83
C GLY A 157 -1.84 -19.06 16.04
N HIS A 158 -3.08 -19.56 15.89
CA HIS A 158 -3.87 -20.11 16.98
C HIS A 158 -3.18 -21.30 17.67
N GLY A 159 -2.75 -22.30 16.89
CA GLY A 159 -2.06 -23.47 17.43
C GLY A 159 -0.78 -23.09 18.19
N ALA A 160 -0.01 -22.14 17.68
CA ALA A 160 1.19 -21.65 18.33
C ALA A 160 0.87 -20.91 19.66
N ALA A 161 -0.18 -20.08 19.67
CA ALA A 161 -0.60 -19.33 20.85
C ALA A 161 -0.97 -20.24 22.03
N MET A 162 -1.71 -21.33 21.75
CA MET A 162 -2.14 -22.30 22.77
C MET A 162 -0.97 -23.09 23.36
N GLN A 163 0.17 -23.14 22.64
CA GLN A 163 1.42 -23.76 23.10
C GLN A 163 2.43 -22.74 23.68
N GLY A 164 2.00 -21.51 23.93
CA GLY A 164 2.85 -20.45 24.50
C GLY A 164 3.69 -19.68 23.47
N GLY A 165 3.52 -19.92 22.18
CA GLY A 165 4.24 -19.24 21.08
C GLY A 165 3.67 -17.86 20.77
N ILE A 166 3.58 -16.98 21.75
CA ILE A 166 2.92 -15.66 21.65
C ILE A 166 3.56 -14.77 20.56
N HIS A 167 4.89 -14.81 20.41
CA HIS A 167 5.57 -14.04 19.37
C HIS A 167 5.17 -14.48 17.96
N TYR A 168 5.04 -15.79 17.71
CA TYR A 168 4.58 -16.31 16.43
C TYR A 168 3.09 -15.93 16.17
N ALA A 169 2.24 -16.11 17.18
CA ALA A 169 0.83 -15.72 17.11
C ALA A 169 0.65 -14.22 16.83
N SER A 170 1.48 -13.37 17.46
CA SER A 170 1.49 -11.93 17.21
C SER A 170 1.90 -11.59 15.78
N GLY A 171 2.87 -12.30 15.21
CA GLY A 171 3.28 -12.17 13.81
C GLY A 171 2.19 -12.62 12.84
N SER A 172 1.55 -13.75 13.13
CA SER A 172 0.40 -14.25 12.35
C SER A 172 -0.78 -13.29 12.39
N PHE A 173 -1.08 -12.73 13.56
CA PHE A 173 -2.11 -11.69 13.69
C PHE A 173 -1.76 -10.42 12.94
N PHE A 174 -0.48 -10.02 12.90
CA PHE A 174 -0.03 -8.90 12.07
C PHE A 174 -0.37 -9.13 10.59
N GLN A 175 -0.08 -10.33 10.06
CA GLN A 175 -0.42 -10.68 8.66
C GLN A 175 -1.93 -10.61 8.42
N ALA A 176 -2.73 -11.17 9.32
CA ALA A 176 -4.20 -11.12 9.23
C ALA A 176 -4.74 -9.68 9.29
N ALA A 177 -4.26 -8.87 10.22
CA ALA A 177 -4.67 -7.46 10.34
C ALA A 177 -4.31 -6.64 9.09
N CYS A 178 -3.11 -6.84 8.51
CA CYS A 178 -2.72 -6.21 7.25
C CYS A 178 -3.59 -6.68 6.08
N SER A 179 -3.96 -7.96 6.05
CA SER A 179 -4.89 -8.52 5.06
C SER A 179 -6.28 -7.89 5.17
N TRP A 180 -6.84 -7.78 6.38
CA TRP A 180 -8.10 -7.07 6.61
C TRP A 180 -8.06 -5.60 6.19
N VAL A 181 -6.94 -4.93 6.39
CA VAL A 181 -6.74 -3.54 5.90
C VAL A 181 -6.89 -3.47 4.38
N GLN A 182 -6.32 -4.43 3.63
CA GLN A 182 -6.50 -4.52 2.17
C GLN A 182 -7.97 -4.70 1.81
N VAL A 183 -8.67 -5.62 2.49
CA VAL A 183 -10.10 -5.88 2.28
C VAL A 183 -10.93 -4.62 2.54
N ILE A 184 -10.73 -3.96 3.70
CA ILE A 184 -11.47 -2.74 4.07
C ILE A 184 -11.29 -1.65 3.00
N HIS A 185 -10.06 -1.43 2.50
CA HIS A 185 -9.83 -0.47 1.43
C HIS A 185 -10.56 -0.87 0.14
N ALA A 186 -10.52 -2.15 -0.24
CA ALA A 186 -11.23 -2.65 -1.42
C ALA A 186 -12.77 -2.51 -1.29
N LEU A 187 -13.34 -2.80 -0.12
CA LEU A 187 -14.77 -2.57 0.15
C LEU A 187 -15.17 -1.11 -0.05
N ASN A 188 -14.30 -0.19 0.32
CA ASN A 188 -14.51 1.26 0.16
C ASN A 188 -14.02 1.81 -1.19
N ARG A 189 -13.62 0.95 -2.14
CA ARG A 189 -13.13 1.34 -3.46
C ARG A 189 -11.96 2.33 -3.40
N GLN A 190 -11.05 2.12 -2.45
CA GLN A 190 -9.87 2.95 -2.24
C GLN A 190 -8.59 2.13 -2.36
N PHE A 191 -7.60 2.67 -3.06
CA PHE A 191 -6.27 2.07 -3.10
C PHE A 191 -5.56 2.22 -1.76
N LEU A 192 -4.81 1.20 -1.36
CA LEU A 192 -3.90 1.25 -0.21
C LEU A 192 -2.46 1.48 -0.70
N LEU A 193 -1.84 2.58 -0.29
CA LEU A 193 -0.44 2.89 -0.66
C LEU A 193 0.57 1.98 0.03
N ASN A 194 0.34 1.68 1.29
CA ASN A 194 1.17 0.79 2.11
C ASN A 194 0.47 0.52 3.44
N GLU A 195 0.96 -0.48 4.18
CA GLU A 195 0.38 -0.93 5.44
C GLU A 195 0.73 -0.03 6.63
N LYS A 196 1.75 0.84 6.52
CA LYS A 196 2.11 1.78 7.60
C LYS A 196 0.95 2.71 7.91
N GLY A 197 0.43 2.62 9.14
CA GLY A 197 -0.78 3.33 9.55
C GLY A 197 -2.07 2.85 8.88
N GLY A 198 -2.06 1.71 8.17
CA GLY A 198 -3.20 1.13 7.46
C GLY A 198 -4.38 0.88 8.39
N VAL A 199 -4.16 0.30 9.56
CA VAL A 199 -5.21 0.09 10.58
C VAL A 199 -5.88 1.40 11.01
N LYS A 200 -5.10 2.49 11.16
CA LYS A 200 -5.67 3.81 11.49
C LYS A 200 -6.55 4.34 10.35
N ARG A 201 -6.08 4.22 9.10
CA ARG A 201 -6.85 4.66 7.92
C ARG A 201 -8.10 3.81 7.73
N ALA A 202 -7.97 2.48 7.78
CA ALA A 202 -9.09 1.56 7.66
C ALA A 202 -10.20 1.85 8.68
N ASN A 203 -9.84 2.17 9.93
CA ASN A 203 -10.81 2.54 10.98
C ASN A 203 -11.60 3.82 10.68
N GLN A 204 -11.15 4.66 9.75
CA GLN A 204 -11.81 5.90 9.36
C GLN A 204 -12.73 5.72 8.14
N LEU A 205 -12.68 4.58 7.47
CA LEU A 205 -13.49 4.31 6.30
C LEU A 205 -14.93 3.93 6.67
N PRO A 206 -15.93 4.31 5.86
CA PRO A 206 -17.34 4.01 6.09
C PRO A 206 -17.64 2.52 6.31
N ILE A 207 -17.05 1.65 5.47
CA ILE A 207 -17.22 0.20 5.56
C ILE A 207 -16.00 -0.36 6.30
N SER A 208 -16.11 -0.46 7.63
CA SER A 208 -15.03 -0.93 8.51
C SER A 208 -15.64 -1.51 9.77
N PRO A 209 -15.03 -2.53 10.40
CA PRO A 209 -15.46 -3.01 11.71
C PRO A 209 -15.48 -1.87 12.73
N LYS A 210 -16.50 -1.89 13.61
CA LYS A 210 -16.62 -0.87 14.66
C LYS A 210 -15.38 -0.87 15.55
N GLN A 211 -14.78 0.33 15.76
CA GLN A 211 -13.59 0.51 16.59
C GLN A 211 -12.39 -0.35 16.15
N PHE A 212 -12.26 -0.63 14.86
CA PHE A 212 -11.27 -1.54 14.29
C PHE A 212 -9.87 -1.34 14.89
N ARG A 213 -9.36 -0.09 14.91
CA ARG A 213 -8.04 0.23 15.46
C ARG A 213 -7.91 -0.10 16.95
N VAL A 214 -8.95 0.18 17.74
CA VAL A 214 -8.94 -0.07 19.19
C VAL A 214 -8.87 -1.56 19.44
N ARG A 215 -9.67 -2.34 18.72
CA ARG A 215 -9.77 -3.79 18.84
C ARG A 215 -8.50 -4.50 18.36
N VAL A 216 -7.93 -4.11 17.24
CA VAL A 216 -6.61 -4.60 16.78
C VAL A 216 -5.53 -4.34 17.84
N ASN A 217 -5.47 -3.14 18.42
CA ASN A 217 -4.53 -2.84 19.48
C ASN A 217 -4.80 -3.64 20.77
N GLN A 218 -6.06 -3.97 21.05
CA GLN A 218 -6.44 -4.76 22.22
C GLN A 218 -5.94 -6.21 22.10
N VAL A 219 -6.00 -6.81 20.90
CA VAL A 219 -5.43 -8.15 20.65
C VAL A 219 -3.94 -8.19 21.02
N TYR A 220 -3.16 -7.20 20.59
CA TYR A 220 -1.74 -7.13 20.97
C TYR A 220 -1.53 -6.97 22.48
N ARG A 221 -2.40 -6.24 23.19
CA ARG A 221 -2.34 -6.14 24.65
C ARG A 221 -2.62 -7.48 25.32
N TYR A 222 -3.57 -8.26 24.81
CA TYR A 222 -3.85 -9.59 25.31
C TYR A 222 -2.67 -10.54 25.09
N PHE A 223 -2.03 -10.51 23.93
CA PHE A 223 -0.80 -11.27 23.69
C PHE A 223 0.32 -10.84 24.63
N ALA A 224 0.55 -9.55 24.83
CA ALA A 224 1.56 -9.03 25.76
C ALA A 224 1.30 -9.42 27.21
N ALA A 225 0.03 -9.58 27.61
CA ALA A 225 -0.39 -10.06 28.91
C ALA A 225 -0.37 -11.61 29.03
N ASN A 226 0.16 -12.31 28.03
CA ASN A 226 0.16 -13.78 27.94
C ASN A 226 -1.23 -14.40 28.08
N ASN A 227 -2.24 -13.75 27.49
CA ASN A 227 -3.63 -14.20 27.50
C ASN A 227 -4.12 -14.48 26.07
N PRO A 228 -3.71 -15.60 25.45
CA PRO A 228 -4.09 -15.94 24.09
C PRO A 228 -5.59 -16.20 23.96
N THR A 229 -6.26 -16.70 24.98
CA THR A 229 -7.71 -16.96 24.95
C THR A 229 -8.49 -15.68 24.67
N LEU A 230 -8.24 -14.61 25.43
CA LEU A 230 -8.91 -13.33 25.20
C LEU A 230 -8.49 -12.70 23.87
N ALA A 231 -7.24 -12.89 23.43
CA ALA A 231 -6.80 -12.42 22.13
C ALA A 231 -7.61 -13.07 21.01
N TYR A 232 -7.78 -14.39 21.03
CA TYR A 232 -8.54 -15.10 20.00
C TYR A 232 -10.05 -14.88 20.09
N CYS A 233 -10.64 -14.69 21.28
CA CYS A 233 -12.02 -14.23 21.37
C CYS A 233 -12.26 -12.90 20.63
N GLU A 234 -11.34 -11.94 20.76
CA GLU A 234 -11.44 -10.65 20.05
C GLU A 234 -11.19 -10.80 18.55
N ILE A 235 -10.24 -11.65 18.16
CA ILE A 235 -9.93 -11.98 16.76
C ILE A 235 -11.15 -12.61 16.08
N ASP A 236 -11.79 -13.60 16.69
CA ASP A 236 -12.96 -14.29 16.16
C ASP A 236 -14.15 -13.33 15.92
N MET A 237 -14.34 -12.40 16.86
CA MET A 237 -15.35 -11.33 16.71
C MET A 237 -15.02 -10.40 15.54
N LEU A 238 -13.74 -10.02 15.36
CA LEU A 238 -13.30 -9.20 14.22
C LEU A 238 -13.47 -9.94 12.91
N GLU A 239 -13.07 -11.21 12.85
CA GLU A 239 -13.20 -12.02 11.63
C GLU A 239 -14.67 -12.20 11.24
N SER A 240 -15.55 -12.48 12.20
CA SER A 240 -17.00 -12.60 11.96
C SER A 240 -17.59 -11.30 11.40
N GLU A 241 -17.20 -10.15 11.96
CA GLU A 241 -17.65 -8.85 11.47
C GLU A 241 -17.11 -8.56 10.06
N MET A 242 -15.85 -8.89 9.78
CA MET A 242 -15.27 -8.78 8.43
C MET A 242 -16.02 -9.62 7.41
N ARG A 243 -16.37 -10.87 7.74
CA ARG A 243 -17.18 -11.75 6.86
C ARG A 243 -18.56 -11.15 6.60
N THR A 244 -19.20 -10.59 7.61
CA THR A 244 -20.50 -9.91 7.47
C THR A 244 -20.41 -8.71 6.54
N LEU A 245 -19.39 -7.85 6.70
CA LEU A 245 -19.19 -6.69 5.84
C LEU A 245 -18.95 -7.09 4.38
N VAL A 246 -18.18 -8.16 4.16
CA VAL A 246 -17.95 -8.70 2.81
C VAL A 246 -19.26 -9.23 2.21
N GLY A 247 -20.05 -10.01 2.96
CA GLY A 247 -21.33 -10.55 2.50
C GLY A 247 -22.30 -9.46 2.08
N SER A 248 -22.49 -8.44 2.92
CA SER A 248 -23.38 -7.31 2.63
C SER A 248 -23.02 -6.54 1.36
N CYS A 249 -21.72 -6.44 1.05
CA CYS A 249 -21.27 -5.72 -0.14
C CYS A 249 -21.28 -6.55 -1.44
N THR A 250 -21.50 -7.86 -1.37
CA THR A 250 -21.66 -8.73 -2.55
C THR A 250 -23.11 -8.82 -3.02
N GLU A 251 -24.07 -8.66 -2.12
CA GLU A 251 -25.51 -8.67 -2.45
C GLU A 251 -25.96 -7.41 -3.23
N ASP A 252 -25.29 -6.25 -3.01
CA ASP A 252 -25.60 -5.00 -3.71
C ASP A 252 -25.21 -4.99 -5.20
N VAL A 253 -24.55 -6.03 -5.72
CA VAL A 253 -24.08 -6.11 -7.13
C VAL A 253 -25.02 -6.96 -8.00
N GLU A 254 -25.92 -7.74 -7.41
CA GLU A 254 -26.88 -8.60 -8.14
C GLU A 254 -28.30 -8.01 -8.24
N GLY A 255 -28.54 -6.81 -7.74
CA GLY A 255 -29.81 -6.07 -7.81
C GLY A 255 -29.72 -4.88 -8.77
#